data_46bdd42801b2e8554c6fa43677fbc71c
#
_entry.id   46bdd42801b2e8554c6fa43677fbc71c
#
_cell.length_a   1.000
_cell.length_b   1.000
_cell.length_c   1.000
_cell.angle_alpha   90.00
_cell.angle_beta   90.00
_cell.angle_gamma   90.00
#
_symmetry.space_group_name_H-M   'P 1'
#
loop_
_entity.id
_entity.type
_entity.pdbx_description
1 polymer ?
#
loop_
_entity_poly.entity_id
_entity_poly.type
_entity_poly.pdbx_seq_one_letter_code
_entity_poly.pdbx_strand_id
1 'polypeptide(L)'
;MKRVLSSLLAASFIALGCSAQPKGKVVYEPVRFEDGTPVAGDAEADSLFAQDHFVTDTTVTEKGDSLFTVRHASAYVRMQLDGLPAGVDKILLVPVVGKIRTLPVTETGPLVLWMAEEPGILTAVAAVAEAPDGRLWSARLSGRNIVPGTAYRWNGTLLPPEAPDTGLRATPLPATLLDIDPGEYSGITWLGGNQYAVVDDNLKGGGILRFAIPIDADGNVGTVLRQVAPGTAAADGKKRDTEGIAFVASENRLYVSSEKNQEIRGYDLNGNDAGVSLKVPKDLKGIVDNQGFEALTYNESTGLFWTTTEAPLKTDTFLPGILRLQSFDREGKPARRYFYQTGEPTQTGQRTVAYVFGVPALTALDDGRLLVLEREVYVPQGSLWEKLQGAFTDIHIYVVDPVNDTAGILRKSLLCTFTTGALNLANFEGMCLGPILPDGRRTLVLIADSQKGSGGLTNEYVKVILFR
;
A
#
# COMPACT_ATOMS: atom_id res chain seq x y z
N MET A 1 2.79 -46.19 17.69
CA MET A 1 3.72 -45.36 16.87
C MET A 1 4.74 -46.17 16.07
N LYS A 2 5.65 -46.98 16.66
CA LYS A 2 6.69 -47.69 15.87
C LYS A 2 6.16 -48.65 14.78
N ARG A 3 4.99 -49.31 14.95
CA ARG A 3 4.40 -50.20 13.93
C ARG A 3 3.66 -49.47 12.82
N VAL A 4 3.13 -48.31 13.06
CA VAL A 4 2.47 -47.49 12.06
C VAL A 4 3.52 -46.78 11.16
N LEU A 5 4.65 -46.37 11.72
CA LEU A 5 5.77 -45.80 10.95
C LEU A 5 6.38 -46.83 9.96
N SER A 6 6.50 -48.10 10.36
CA SER A 6 7.08 -49.13 9.45
C SER A 6 6.17 -49.46 8.28
N SER A 7 4.86 -49.36 8.42
CA SER A 7 3.91 -49.56 7.33
C SER A 7 3.78 -48.33 6.40
N LEU A 8 3.89 -47.11 6.93
CA LEU A 8 3.91 -45.88 6.13
C LEU A 8 5.22 -45.74 5.33
N LEU A 9 6.36 -46.09 5.90
CA LEU A 9 7.65 -46.12 5.20
C LEU A 9 7.63 -47.13 4.03
N ALA A 10 7.06 -48.32 4.19
CA ALA A 10 6.91 -49.28 3.11
C ALA A 10 6.03 -48.77 1.96
N ALA A 11 4.95 -48.04 2.28
CA ALA A 11 4.05 -47.45 1.29
C ALA A 11 4.70 -46.31 0.48
N SER A 12 5.53 -45.47 1.13
CA SER A 12 6.22 -44.36 0.46
C SER A 12 7.32 -44.83 -0.51
N PHE A 13 8.01 -45.93 -0.21
CA PHE A 13 9.00 -46.51 -1.10
C PHE A 13 8.36 -47.23 -2.31
N ILE A 14 7.16 -47.77 -2.17
CA ILE A 14 6.40 -48.38 -3.27
C ILE A 14 5.91 -47.31 -4.27
N ALA A 15 5.55 -46.13 -3.79
CA ALA A 15 5.13 -45.00 -4.65
C ALA A 15 6.27 -44.43 -5.51
N LEU A 16 7.52 -44.60 -5.11
CA LEU A 16 8.74 -44.16 -5.85
C LEU A 16 9.24 -45.19 -6.89
N GLY A 17 8.54 -46.32 -7.09
CA GLY A 17 8.89 -47.32 -8.08
C GLY A 17 10.18 -48.10 -7.78
N CYS A 18 10.71 -48.05 -6.56
CA CYS A 18 11.86 -48.84 -6.13
C CYS A 18 11.45 -50.19 -5.59
N SER A 19 11.78 -51.26 -6.30
CA SER A 19 11.50 -52.66 -5.91
C SER A 19 12.47 -53.23 -4.85
N ALA A 20 13.45 -52.51 -4.40
CA ALA A 20 14.45 -52.95 -3.41
C ALA A 20 14.39 -52.07 -2.15
N GLN A 21 14.37 -52.72 -0.97
CA GLN A 21 14.53 -51.99 0.29
C GLN A 21 15.91 -51.26 0.32
N PRO A 22 15.97 -49.97 0.69
CA PRO A 22 17.21 -49.28 0.75
C PRO A 22 18.14 -49.88 1.81
N LYS A 23 19.37 -50.21 1.41
CA LYS A 23 20.41 -50.60 2.36
C LYS A 23 20.98 -49.31 2.98
N GLY A 24 20.61 -49.02 4.22
CA GLY A 24 21.07 -47.86 4.93
C GLY A 24 20.30 -47.56 6.23
N LYS A 25 20.76 -46.59 6.96
CA LYS A 25 20.10 -46.14 8.18
C LYS A 25 18.99 -45.15 7.82
N VAL A 26 17.78 -45.39 8.31
CA VAL A 26 16.65 -44.47 8.18
C VAL A 26 16.51 -43.67 9.51
N VAL A 27 16.48 -42.39 9.41
CA VAL A 27 16.30 -41.49 10.54
C VAL A 27 15.04 -40.64 10.26
N TYR A 28 14.10 -40.66 11.20
CA TYR A 28 12.95 -39.78 11.16
C TYR A 28 13.23 -38.51 11.95
N GLU A 29 13.02 -37.36 11.31
CA GLU A 29 13.12 -36.05 11.95
C GLU A 29 11.73 -35.60 12.40
N PRO A 30 11.49 -35.48 13.72
CA PRO A 30 10.23 -34.96 14.23
C PRO A 30 10.12 -33.46 13.93
N VAL A 31 8.88 -32.97 13.79
CA VAL A 31 8.62 -31.54 13.64
C VAL A 31 9.12 -30.80 14.88
N ARG A 32 9.89 -29.75 14.66
CA ARG A 32 10.39 -28.83 15.68
C ARG A 32 10.10 -27.40 15.25
N PHE A 33 9.97 -26.49 16.24
CA PHE A 33 10.02 -25.07 15.94
C PHE A 33 11.40 -24.68 15.40
N GLU A 34 11.46 -23.54 14.70
CA GLU A 34 12.69 -22.99 14.11
C GLU A 34 13.83 -22.78 15.14
N ASP A 35 13.50 -22.60 16.42
CA ASP A 35 14.44 -22.52 17.54
C ASP A 35 14.90 -23.88 18.10
N GLY A 36 14.51 -24.98 17.45
CA GLY A 36 14.80 -26.35 17.86
C GLY A 36 13.88 -26.91 18.94
N THR A 37 12.97 -26.13 19.49
CA THR A 37 12.01 -26.59 20.52
C THR A 37 11.08 -27.66 19.95
N PRO A 38 10.89 -28.82 20.60
CA PRO A 38 9.96 -29.83 20.14
C PRO A 38 8.51 -29.32 20.13
N VAL A 39 7.75 -29.68 19.10
CA VAL A 39 6.28 -29.58 19.13
C VAL A 39 5.77 -30.83 19.83
N ALA A 40 5.23 -30.68 21.03
CA ALA A 40 4.75 -31.82 21.82
C ALA A 40 3.50 -31.44 22.63
N GLY A 41 2.58 -32.38 22.76
CA GLY A 41 1.38 -32.25 23.60
C GLY A 41 0.30 -31.31 23.06
N ASP A 42 0.32 -31.03 21.75
CA ASP A 42 -0.69 -30.21 21.07
C ASP A 42 -1.49 -31.13 20.12
N ALA A 43 -2.75 -31.40 20.49
CA ALA A 43 -3.60 -32.35 19.76
C ALA A 43 -3.95 -31.86 18.35
N GLU A 44 -4.05 -30.57 18.13
CA GLU A 44 -4.32 -29.99 16.81
C GLU A 44 -3.10 -30.15 15.88
N ALA A 45 -1.89 -29.89 16.39
CA ALA A 45 -0.65 -30.13 15.68
C ALA A 45 -0.47 -31.63 15.35
N ASP A 46 -0.71 -32.52 16.31
CA ASP A 46 -0.62 -33.96 16.10
C ASP A 46 -1.60 -34.46 15.02
N SER A 47 -2.79 -33.89 14.95
CA SER A 47 -3.78 -34.17 13.91
C SER A 47 -3.31 -33.74 12.51
N LEU A 48 -2.72 -32.55 12.39
CA LEU A 48 -2.14 -32.08 11.12
C LEU A 48 -0.94 -32.92 10.69
N PHE A 49 -0.05 -33.27 11.61
CA PHE A 49 1.12 -34.10 11.31
C PHE A 49 0.71 -35.49 10.81
N ALA A 50 -0.37 -36.03 11.34
CA ALA A 50 -0.88 -37.34 10.91
C ALA A 50 -1.44 -37.35 9.49
N GLN A 51 -1.83 -36.22 8.94
CA GLN A 51 -2.42 -36.08 7.61
C GLN A 51 -1.39 -35.70 6.53
N ASP A 52 -0.18 -35.31 6.92
CA ASP A 52 0.85 -34.92 5.99
C ASP A 52 1.58 -36.11 5.36
N HIS A 53 2.21 -35.88 4.22
CA HIS A 53 3.08 -36.83 3.57
C HIS A 53 4.55 -36.57 3.93
N PHE A 54 5.44 -37.51 3.57
CA PHE A 54 6.85 -37.42 3.90
C PHE A 54 7.71 -37.23 2.66
N VAL A 55 8.79 -36.52 2.81
CA VAL A 55 9.89 -36.44 1.86
C VAL A 55 11.13 -37.10 2.45
N THR A 56 11.98 -37.63 1.58
CA THR A 56 13.20 -38.35 1.98
C THR A 56 14.40 -37.69 1.32
N ASP A 57 15.36 -37.26 2.12
CA ASP A 57 16.69 -36.87 1.66
C ASP A 57 17.68 -38.04 1.86
N THR A 58 18.59 -38.22 0.88
CA THR A 58 19.60 -39.27 0.94
C THR A 58 20.98 -38.61 1.02
N THR A 59 21.76 -38.94 2.05
CA THR A 59 23.16 -38.57 2.16
C THR A 59 24.02 -39.82 2.25
N VAL A 60 25.20 -39.78 1.60
CA VAL A 60 26.19 -40.82 1.71
C VAL A 60 27.24 -40.41 2.75
N THR A 61 27.45 -41.25 3.75
CA THR A 61 28.44 -40.98 4.79
C THR A 61 29.88 -41.15 4.25
N GLU A 62 30.88 -40.64 4.96
CA GLU A 62 32.30 -40.83 4.61
C GLU A 62 32.72 -42.32 4.50
N LYS A 63 31.98 -43.22 5.16
CA LYS A 63 32.19 -44.66 5.10
C LYS A 63 31.44 -45.36 3.95
N GLY A 64 30.73 -44.56 3.11
CA GLY A 64 29.96 -45.10 1.99
C GLY A 64 28.59 -45.66 2.34
N ASP A 65 28.14 -45.54 3.62
CA ASP A 65 26.80 -45.96 4.02
C ASP A 65 25.76 -44.91 3.61
N SER A 66 24.59 -45.34 3.19
CA SER A 66 23.48 -44.43 2.91
C SER A 66 22.72 -44.07 4.19
N LEU A 67 22.51 -42.78 4.39
CA LEU A 67 21.65 -42.22 5.44
C LEU A 67 20.39 -41.63 4.77
N PHE A 68 19.23 -42.15 5.12
CA PHE A 68 17.93 -41.65 4.65
C PHE A 68 17.29 -40.83 5.76
N THR A 69 17.13 -39.56 5.54
CA THR A 69 16.43 -38.65 6.45
C THR A 69 15.01 -38.48 5.95
N VAL A 70 14.04 -38.86 6.77
CA VAL A 70 12.62 -38.73 6.49
C VAL A 70 12.03 -37.65 7.32
N ARG A 71 11.40 -36.66 6.69
CA ARG A 71 10.73 -35.53 7.34
C ARG A 71 9.37 -35.26 6.70
N HIS A 72 8.53 -34.50 7.40
CA HIS A 72 7.27 -34.01 6.86
C HIS A 72 7.52 -33.12 5.63
N ALA A 73 6.65 -33.23 4.62
CA ALA A 73 6.75 -32.44 3.39
C ALA A 73 6.29 -31.00 3.59
N SER A 74 5.29 -30.79 4.46
CA SER A 74 4.77 -29.46 4.79
C SER A 74 5.63 -28.74 5.82
N ALA A 75 5.57 -27.42 5.81
CA ALA A 75 5.90 -26.59 6.96
C ALA A 75 4.64 -26.34 7.79
N TYR A 76 4.79 -25.97 9.06
CA TYR A 76 3.67 -25.76 9.94
C TYR A 76 3.74 -24.38 10.57
N VAL A 77 2.60 -23.74 10.72
CA VAL A 77 2.50 -22.43 11.35
C VAL A 77 1.53 -22.52 12.52
N ARG A 78 2.04 -22.25 13.72
CA ARG A 78 1.23 -21.99 14.90
C ARG A 78 0.97 -20.51 14.98
N MET A 79 -0.25 -20.10 14.64
CA MET A 79 -0.68 -18.70 14.75
C MET A 79 -1.29 -18.47 16.13
N GLN A 80 -0.93 -17.32 16.74
CA GLN A 80 -1.59 -16.81 17.92
C GLN A 80 -1.94 -15.34 17.69
N LEU A 81 -3.22 -15.01 17.85
CA LEU A 81 -3.74 -13.65 17.76
C LEU A 81 -4.32 -13.24 19.11
N ASP A 82 -3.73 -12.21 19.69
CA ASP A 82 -4.21 -11.55 20.91
C ASP A 82 -5.08 -10.34 20.54
N GLY A 83 -5.83 -9.79 21.51
CA GLY A 83 -6.62 -8.57 21.34
C GLY A 83 -7.88 -8.74 20.51
N LEU A 84 -8.45 -9.95 20.46
CA LEU A 84 -9.69 -10.23 19.75
C LEU A 84 -10.85 -9.41 20.36
N PRO A 85 -11.55 -8.56 19.58
CA PRO A 85 -12.69 -7.83 20.07
C PRO A 85 -13.88 -8.76 20.36
N ALA A 86 -14.69 -8.43 21.34
CA ALA A 86 -15.85 -9.24 21.72
C ALA A 86 -16.88 -9.32 20.58
N GLY A 87 -17.46 -10.51 20.39
CA GLY A 87 -18.54 -10.74 19.42
C GLY A 87 -18.06 -10.95 17.98
N VAL A 88 -16.76 -11.11 17.76
CA VAL A 88 -16.21 -11.52 16.45
C VAL A 88 -16.45 -13.00 16.25
N ASP A 89 -16.96 -13.38 15.10
CA ASP A 89 -17.28 -14.78 14.72
C ASP A 89 -16.28 -15.38 13.72
N LYS A 90 -15.50 -14.53 13.06
CA LYS A 90 -14.52 -14.94 12.05
C LYS A 90 -13.35 -13.97 11.93
N ILE A 91 -12.23 -14.47 11.46
CA ILE A 91 -11.06 -13.68 11.07
C ILE A 91 -10.74 -13.95 9.60
N LEU A 92 -10.45 -12.89 8.86
CA LEU A 92 -9.92 -12.97 7.51
C LEU A 92 -8.39 -12.93 7.57
N LEU A 93 -7.73 -13.91 6.98
CA LEU A 93 -6.31 -13.89 6.69
C LEU A 93 -6.11 -13.42 5.25
N VAL A 94 -5.66 -12.20 5.08
CA VAL A 94 -5.50 -11.54 3.79
C VAL A 94 -4.00 -11.48 3.45
N PRO A 95 -3.50 -12.39 2.59
CA PRO A 95 -2.09 -12.38 2.20
C PRO A 95 -1.79 -11.22 1.24
N VAL A 96 -0.54 -10.78 1.23
CA VAL A 96 -0.07 -9.80 0.23
C VAL A 96 -0.25 -10.36 -1.18
N VAL A 97 0.03 -11.65 -1.37
CA VAL A 97 -0.24 -12.37 -2.62
C VAL A 97 -0.81 -13.74 -2.25
N GLY A 98 -1.92 -14.13 -2.86
CA GLY A 98 -2.55 -15.42 -2.63
C GLY A 98 -4.04 -15.34 -2.32
N LYS A 99 -4.59 -16.43 -1.82
CA LYS A 99 -6.02 -16.53 -1.51
C LYS A 99 -6.31 -16.14 -0.07
N ILE A 100 -7.38 -15.39 0.12
CA ILE A 100 -7.91 -15.07 1.44
C ILE A 100 -8.45 -16.35 2.09
N ARG A 101 -8.17 -16.49 3.38
CA ARG A 101 -8.72 -17.57 4.20
C ARG A 101 -9.61 -16.98 5.28
N THR A 102 -10.73 -17.62 5.54
CA THR A 102 -11.65 -17.27 6.63
C THR A 102 -11.50 -18.31 7.72
N LEU A 103 -11.25 -17.87 8.93
CA LEU A 103 -11.10 -18.70 10.11
C LEU A 103 -12.26 -18.42 11.07
N PRO A 104 -13.01 -19.44 11.52
CA PRO A 104 -14.05 -19.27 12.51
C PRO A 104 -13.42 -18.97 13.88
N VAL A 105 -14.10 -18.15 14.66
CA VAL A 105 -13.77 -17.88 16.07
C VAL A 105 -14.80 -18.59 16.93
N THR A 106 -14.36 -19.59 17.72
CA THR A 106 -15.24 -20.42 18.54
C THR A 106 -15.11 -20.15 20.03
N GLU A 107 -14.07 -19.43 20.44
CA GLU A 107 -13.75 -19.20 21.85
C GLU A 107 -13.45 -17.74 22.15
N THR A 108 -13.64 -17.34 23.39
CA THR A 108 -13.23 -16.01 23.89
C THR A 108 -11.79 -16.10 24.43
N GLY A 109 -10.93 -15.18 23.97
CA GLY A 109 -9.53 -15.15 24.41
C GLY A 109 -8.57 -15.11 23.21
N PRO A 110 -7.28 -15.39 23.39
CA PRO A 110 -6.34 -15.49 22.29
C PRO A 110 -6.76 -16.59 21.31
N LEU A 111 -6.88 -16.26 20.05
CA LEU A 111 -7.08 -17.28 19.02
C LEU A 111 -5.75 -17.99 18.76
N VAL A 112 -5.71 -19.27 19.00
CA VAL A 112 -4.57 -20.14 18.68
C VAL A 112 -5.02 -21.19 17.69
N LEU A 113 -4.29 -21.35 16.58
CA LEU A 113 -4.56 -22.38 15.60
C LEU A 113 -3.29 -22.81 14.88
N TRP A 114 -3.33 -24.01 14.32
CA TRP A 114 -2.28 -24.57 13.50
C TRP A 114 -2.68 -24.65 12.03
N MET A 115 -1.70 -24.42 11.15
CA MET A 115 -1.86 -24.50 9.69
C MET A 115 -0.69 -25.26 9.09
N ALA A 116 -0.98 -26.16 8.15
CA ALA A 116 0.03 -26.73 7.27
C ALA A 116 0.20 -25.82 6.05
N GLU A 117 1.43 -25.53 5.69
CA GLU A 117 1.80 -24.63 4.58
C GLU A 117 2.79 -25.31 3.65
N GLU A 118 2.69 -25.03 2.34
CA GLU A 118 3.69 -25.45 1.39
C GLU A 118 5.04 -24.74 1.67
N PRO A 119 6.16 -25.49 1.65
CA PRO A 119 7.49 -24.86 1.82
C PRO A 119 7.77 -23.81 0.76
N GLY A 120 8.45 -22.75 1.17
CA GLY A 120 8.79 -21.62 0.30
C GLY A 120 8.65 -20.27 0.98
N ILE A 121 8.35 -19.24 0.21
CA ILE A 121 8.14 -17.89 0.73
C ILE A 121 6.70 -17.74 1.20
N LEU A 122 6.50 -17.77 2.52
CA LEU A 122 5.25 -17.37 3.13
C LEU A 122 5.17 -15.82 3.11
N THR A 123 4.21 -15.28 2.40
CA THR A 123 4.05 -13.81 2.30
C THR A 123 3.49 -13.25 3.60
N ALA A 124 3.73 -11.95 3.86
CA ALA A 124 3.07 -11.26 4.97
C ALA A 124 1.54 -11.33 4.82
N VAL A 125 0.86 -11.42 5.95
CA VAL A 125 -0.61 -11.54 6.03
C VAL A 125 -1.15 -10.47 6.96
N ALA A 126 -2.25 -9.83 6.57
CA ALA A 126 -3.11 -9.09 7.48
C ALA A 126 -4.15 -10.05 8.06
N ALA A 127 -4.17 -10.23 9.38
CA ALA A 127 -5.29 -10.84 10.08
C ALA A 127 -6.30 -9.72 10.38
N VAL A 128 -7.54 -9.86 9.92
CA VAL A 128 -8.58 -8.82 10.04
C VAL A 128 -9.81 -9.41 10.70
N ALA A 129 -10.27 -8.75 11.75
CA ALA A 129 -11.49 -9.06 12.47
C ALA A 129 -12.47 -7.87 12.38
N GLU A 130 -13.69 -8.12 11.94
CA GLU A 130 -14.75 -7.12 11.94
C GLU A 130 -15.54 -7.23 13.25
N ALA A 131 -15.52 -6.17 14.06
CA ALA A 131 -16.30 -6.09 15.29
C ALA A 131 -17.79 -5.84 14.97
N PRO A 132 -18.71 -6.15 15.91
CA PRO A 132 -20.16 -5.95 15.69
C PRO A 132 -20.58 -4.52 15.37
N ASP A 133 -19.77 -3.53 15.69
CA ASP A 133 -19.96 -2.12 15.35
C ASP A 133 -19.42 -1.75 13.96
N GLY A 134 -18.93 -2.73 13.19
CA GLY A 134 -18.38 -2.55 11.85
C GLY A 134 -16.91 -2.11 11.81
N ARG A 135 -16.27 -1.83 12.95
CA ARG A 135 -14.84 -1.46 12.98
C ARG A 135 -13.95 -2.67 12.69
N LEU A 136 -12.88 -2.42 11.93
CA LEU A 136 -11.92 -3.45 11.54
C LEU A 136 -10.69 -3.42 12.46
N TRP A 137 -10.55 -4.47 13.25
CA TRP A 137 -9.34 -4.72 14.03
C TRP A 137 -8.38 -5.55 13.20
N SER A 138 -7.09 -5.24 13.25
CA SER A 138 -6.14 -5.97 12.42
C SER A 138 -4.78 -6.14 13.08
N ALA A 139 -4.08 -7.22 12.65
CA ALA A 139 -2.70 -7.50 13.01
C ALA A 139 -1.89 -7.82 11.76
N ARG A 140 -0.62 -7.40 11.73
CA ARG A 140 0.31 -7.76 10.67
C ARG A 140 1.15 -8.96 11.10
N LEU A 141 1.07 -10.02 10.32
CA LEU A 141 1.90 -11.20 10.44
C LEU A 141 3.00 -11.14 9.37
N SER A 142 4.26 -11.04 9.78
CA SER A 142 5.38 -10.85 8.86
C SER A 142 5.65 -12.11 8.03
N GLY A 143 5.92 -11.91 6.74
CA GLY A 143 6.32 -13.01 5.86
C GLY A 143 7.71 -13.55 6.21
N ARG A 144 7.96 -14.82 5.85
CA ARG A 144 9.24 -15.50 6.05
C ARG A 144 9.43 -16.63 5.05
N ASN A 145 10.66 -17.12 4.95
CA ASN A 145 10.92 -18.38 4.26
C ASN A 145 10.66 -19.55 5.21
N ILE A 146 9.90 -20.54 4.74
CA ILE A 146 9.53 -21.72 5.53
C ILE A 146 10.03 -22.99 4.82
N VAL A 147 10.50 -23.96 5.62
CA VAL A 147 11.10 -25.20 5.12
C VAL A 147 10.33 -26.42 5.60
N PRO A 148 10.41 -27.54 4.88
CA PRO A 148 9.71 -28.78 5.22
C PRO A 148 10.05 -29.28 6.62
N GLY A 149 9.07 -29.85 7.32
CA GLY A 149 9.25 -30.49 8.62
C GLY A 149 9.52 -29.52 9.77
N THR A 150 9.39 -28.20 9.55
CA THR A 150 9.66 -27.18 10.55
C THR A 150 8.37 -26.45 10.93
N ALA A 151 8.21 -26.18 12.23
CA ALA A 151 7.13 -25.37 12.77
C ALA A 151 7.59 -23.91 13.03
N TYR A 152 6.71 -22.99 12.79
CA TYR A 152 6.92 -21.55 12.94
C TYR A 152 5.88 -20.95 13.87
N ARG A 153 6.29 -20.00 14.72
CA ARG A 153 5.36 -19.20 15.51
C ARG A 153 5.02 -17.92 14.78
N TRP A 154 3.73 -17.65 14.63
CA TRP A 154 3.19 -16.47 14.01
C TRP A 154 2.28 -15.74 14.99
N ASN A 155 2.84 -14.79 15.71
CA ASN A 155 2.14 -14.08 16.77
C ASN A 155 1.80 -12.66 16.33
N GLY A 156 0.60 -12.21 16.67
CA GLY A 156 0.12 -10.86 16.40
C GLY A 156 -0.89 -10.37 17.43
N THR A 157 -1.02 -9.07 17.56
CA THR A 157 -2.07 -8.44 18.36
C THR A 157 -2.98 -7.66 17.44
N LEU A 158 -4.27 -7.97 17.47
CA LEU A 158 -5.29 -7.21 16.75
C LEU A 158 -5.41 -5.82 17.39
N LEU A 159 -5.19 -4.80 16.59
CA LEU A 159 -5.24 -3.39 16.98
C LEU A 159 -6.49 -2.75 16.39
N PRO A 160 -7.13 -1.81 17.09
CA PRO A 160 -8.27 -1.04 16.57
C PRO A 160 -7.84 -0.18 15.38
N PRO A 161 -8.78 0.28 14.53
CA PRO A 161 -8.45 1.05 13.31
C PRO A 161 -7.89 2.44 13.58
N GLU A 162 -8.14 3.00 14.78
CA GLU A 162 -7.69 4.33 15.14
C GLU A 162 -6.20 4.32 15.51
N ALA A 163 -5.43 5.22 14.88
CA ALA A 163 -4.04 5.45 15.26
C ALA A 163 -3.95 6.26 16.57
N PRO A 164 -2.86 6.09 17.34
CA PRO A 164 -2.52 7.02 18.41
C PRO A 164 -2.39 8.46 17.89
N ASP A 165 -2.59 9.45 18.77
CA ASP A 165 -2.32 10.86 18.42
C ASP A 165 -0.87 11.01 17.94
N THR A 166 -0.72 11.54 16.73
CA THR A 166 0.59 11.70 16.07
C THR A 166 1.39 12.87 16.60
N GLY A 167 0.78 13.72 17.42
CA GLY A 167 1.36 15.00 17.88
C GLY A 167 1.40 16.07 16.80
N LEU A 168 1.12 15.77 15.55
CA LEU A 168 1.07 16.76 14.48
C LEU A 168 -0.18 17.63 14.60
N ARG A 169 -0.02 18.91 14.31
CA ARG A 169 -1.12 19.89 14.28
C ARG A 169 -1.02 20.69 12.99
N ALA A 170 -2.12 20.82 12.26
CA ALA A 170 -2.16 21.48 10.97
C ALA A 170 -3.19 22.61 10.93
N THR A 171 -2.90 23.63 10.13
CA THR A 171 -3.78 24.77 9.87
C THR A 171 -3.85 24.98 8.35
N PRO A 172 -4.97 24.63 7.70
CA PRO A 172 -5.20 24.95 6.31
C PRO A 172 -5.36 26.46 6.11
N LEU A 173 -4.57 27.05 5.19
CA LEU A 173 -4.75 28.43 4.77
C LEU A 173 -5.80 28.54 3.65
N PRO A 174 -6.34 29.72 3.32
CA PRO A 174 -7.18 29.91 2.14
C PRO A 174 -6.49 29.40 0.86
N ALA A 175 -7.26 28.85 -0.06
CA ALA A 175 -6.73 28.48 -1.37
C ALA A 175 -6.49 29.75 -2.21
N THR A 176 -5.38 29.79 -2.93
CA THR A 176 -5.01 30.88 -3.85
C THR A 176 -5.41 30.49 -5.26
N LEU A 177 -6.27 31.29 -5.88
CA LEU A 177 -6.59 31.18 -7.31
C LEU A 177 -5.37 31.55 -8.12
N LEU A 178 -5.03 30.73 -9.11
CA LEU A 178 -3.88 30.95 -9.96
C LEU A 178 -4.28 31.64 -11.27
N ASP A 179 -3.46 32.63 -11.66
CA ASP A 179 -3.56 33.28 -12.97
C ASP A 179 -2.55 32.60 -13.94
N ILE A 180 -2.88 31.38 -14.33
CA ILE A 180 -2.07 30.55 -15.25
C ILE A 180 -2.99 29.87 -16.26
N ASP A 181 -2.40 29.32 -17.35
CA ASP A 181 -3.17 28.54 -18.31
C ASP A 181 -3.82 27.34 -17.62
N PRO A 182 -5.11 27.08 -17.89
CA PRO A 182 -5.79 25.89 -17.40
C PRO A 182 -5.10 24.60 -17.87
N GLY A 183 -5.02 23.61 -16.95
CA GLY A 183 -4.42 22.30 -17.21
C GLY A 183 -5.22 21.17 -16.54
N GLU A 184 -4.69 20.00 -16.60
CA GLU A 184 -5.13 18.83 -15.84
C GLU A 184 -3.97 18.45 -14.91
N TYR A 185 -3.82 19.29 -13.83
CA TYR A 185 -2.66 19.21 -12.92
C TYR A 185 -2.91 18.18 -11.82
N SER A 186 -2.29 17.02 -11.94
CA SER A 186 -2.45 15.91 -11.00
C SER A 186 -1.39 15.93 -9.89
N GLY A 187 -0.16 15.51 -10.14
CA GLY A 187 0.88 15.41 -9.11
C GLY A 187 1.76 16.67 -8.99
N ILE A 188 2.29 16.90 -7.79
CA ILE A 188 3.26 17.97 -7.51
C ILE A 188 4.39 17.46 -6.62
N THR A 189 5.63 17.91 -6.85
CA THR A 189 6.78 17.66 -5.98
C THR A 189 7.68 18.89 -5.84
N TRP A 190 8.25 19.08 -4.66
CA TRP A 190 9.13 20.23 -4.37
C TRP A 190 10.57 19.94 -4.80
N LEU A 191 11.20 20.90 -5.48
CA LEU A 191 12.57 20.81 -5.97
C LEU A 191 13.56 21.67 -5.18
N GLY A 192 13.05 22.40 -4.19
CA GLY A 192 13.83 23.37 -3.39
C GLY A 192 13.51 24.82 -3.73
N GLY A 193 13.65 25.71 -2.75
CA GLY A 193 13.28 27.11 -2.89
C GLY A 193 11.83 27.28 -3.32
N ASN A 194 11.59 28.08 -4.36
CA ASN A 194 10.26 28.27 -4.94
C ASN A 194 9.95 27.32 -6.10
N GLN A 195 10.82 26.33 -6.38
CA GLN A 195 10.71 25.48 -7.56
C GLN A 195 9.96 24.19 -7.26
N TYR A 196 9.03 23.86 -8.13
CA TYR A 196 8.23 22.63 -8.09
C TYR A 196 8.19 21.99 -9.49
N ALA A 197 8.03 20.67 -9.53
CA ALA A 197 7.62 19.96 -10.73
C ALA A 197 6.17 19.50 -10.55
N VAL A 198 5.37 19.67 -11.59
CA VAL A 198 3.95 19.30 -11.64
C VAL A 198 3.76 18.45 -12.88
N VAL A 199 2.89 17.46 -12.82
CA VAL A 199 2.46 16.71 -14.00
C VAL A 199 1.09 17.18 -14.46
N ASP A 200 0.92 17.18 -15.79
CA ASP A 200 -0.36 17.42 -16.46
C ASP A 200 -0.66 16.16 -17.29
N ASP A 201 -1.75 15.49 -16.98
CA ASP A 201 -2.12 14.20 -17.53
C ASP A 201 -2.34 14.23 -19.05
N ASN A 202 -2.74 15.38 -19.59
CA ASN A 202 -2.97 15.59 -21.02
C ASN A 202 -1.71 15.85 -21.84
N LEU A 203 -0.59 16.11 -21.20
CA LEU A 203 0.66 16.34 -21.92
C LEU A 203 1.31 15.02 -22.34
N LYS A 204 2.20 15.11 -23.32
CA LYS A 204 2.95 13.96 -23.85
C LYS A 204 4.16 13.63 -22.95
N GLY A 205 4.69 12.43 -23.13
CA GLY A 205 5.87 11.98 -22.40
C GLY A 205 5.58 11.82 -20.91
N GLY A 206 6.37 12.48 -20.07
CA GLY A 206 6.18 12.51 -18.62
C GLY A 206 5.18 13.55 -18.15
N GLY A 207 4.59 14.35 -19.03
CA GLY A 207 3.64 15.41 -18.67
C GLY A 207 4.22 16.52 -17.79
N ILE A 208 5.55 16.68 -17.72
CA ILE A 208 6.23 17.46 -16.69
C ILE A 208 6.22 18.94 -16.99
N LEU A 209 5.79 19.72 -16.02
CA LEU A 209 5.80 21.18 -15.96
C LEU A 209 6.72 21.64 -14.81
N ARG A 210 7.25 22.86 -14.95
CA ARG A 210 8.01 23.57 -13.92
C ARG A 210 7.16 24.71 -13.41
N PHE A 211 6.98 24.75 -12.10
CA PHE A 211 6.26 25.82 -11.43
C PHE A 211 7.21 26.56 -10.49
N ALA A 212 7.12 27.90 -10.49
CA ALA A 212 7.68 28.71 -9.43
C ALA A 212 6.51 29.17 -8.56
N ILE A 213 6.45 28.66 -7.32
CA ILE A 213 5.41 28.96 -6.34
C ILE A 213 6.08 29.64 -5.14
N PRO A 214 6.16 30.99 -5.12
CA PRO A 214 6.69 31.72 -3.97
C PRO A 214 5.74 31.57 -2.79
N ILE A 215 6.29 31.20 -1.62
CA ILE A 215 5.57 31.13 -0.35
C ILE A 215 6.28 32.05 0.63
N ASP A 216 5.55 33.03 1.18
CA ASP A 216 6.09 33.98 2.13
C ASP A 216 6.24 33.41 3.56
N ALA A 217 6.74 34.24 4.49
CA ALA A 217 6.96 33.82 5.88
C ALA A 217 5.67 33.43 6.64
N ASP A 218 4.52 33.88 6.18
CA ASP A 218 3.21 33.59 6.76
C ASP A 218 2.53 32.37 6.08
N GLY A 219 3.11 31.89 4.97
CA GLY A 219 2.59 30.78 4.18
C GLY A 219 1.70 31.21 3.01
N ASN A 220 1.58 32.51 2.71
CA ASN A 220 0.80 32.98 1.59
C ASN A 220 1.52 32.73 0.26
N VAL A 221 0.75 32.36 -0.76
CA VAL A 221 1.25 32.08 -2.10
C VAL A 221 1.32 33.39 -2.90
N GLY A 222 2.48 33.67 -3.46
CA GLY A 222 2.69 34.81 -4.37
C GLY A 222 2.32 34.47 -5.82
N THR A 223 2.79 35.29 -6.77
CA THR A 223 2.54 35.07 -8.19
C THR A 223 3.21 33.77 -8.65
N VAL A 224 2.42 32.85 -9.18
CA VAL A 224 2.89 31.56 -9.69
C VAL A 224 3.27 31.70 -11.16
N LEU A 225 4.42 31.14 -11.54
CA LEU A 225 4.88 31.05 -12.92
C LEU A 225 4.91 29.59 -13.37
N ARG A 226 4.44 29.34 -14.57
CA ARG A 226 4.36 27.99 -15.19
C ARG A 226 5.20 27.94 -16.46
N GLN A 227 5.92 26.83 -16.66
CA GLN A 227 6.69 26.54 -17.86
C GLN A 227 6.65 25.03 -18.17
N VAL A 228 6.46 24.67 -19.43
CA VAL A 228 6.59 23.29 -19.90
C VAL A 228 8.05 22.88 -19.90
N ALA A 229 8.38 21.72 -19.32
CA ALA A 229 9.73 21.19 -19.39
C ALA A 229 10.12 20.84 -20.84
N PRO A 230 11.32 21.21 -21.31
CA PRO A 230 11.70 21.06 -22.72
C PRO A 230 11.58 19.61 -23.24
N GLY A 231 11.90 18.61 -22.41
CA GLY A 231 11.79 17.19 -22.76
C GLY A 231 10.35 16.72 -22.94
N THR A 232 9.40 17.32 -22.22
CA THR A 232 7.95 17.06 -22.42
C THR A 232 7.51 17.53 -23.82
N ALA A 233 7.97 18.72 -24.24
CA ALA A 233 7.66 19.23 -25.57
C ALA A 233 8.30 18.40 -26.70
N ALA A 234 9.46 17.78 -26.44
CA ALA A 234 10.21 16.92 -27.37
C ALA A 234 9.82 15.42 -27.29
N ALA A 235 8.83 15.06 -26.47
CA ALA A 235 8.45 13.67 -26.23
C ALA A 235 8.01 12.91 -27.50
N ASP A 236 8.03 11.58 -27.39
CA ASP A 236 7.72 10.59 -28.45
C ASP A 236 6.28 10.63 -29.01
N GLY A 237 5.52 11.63 -28.63
CA GLY A 237 4.13 11.82 -29.07
C GLY A 237 3.10 10.97 -28.30
N LYS A 238 3.51 10.16 -27.36
CA LYS A 238 2.62 9.31 -26.55
C LYS A 238 2.10 10.06 -25.33
N LYS A 239 0.80 10.05 -25.14
CA LYS A 239 0.13 10.44 -23.90
C LYS A 239 0.18 9.24 -22.95
N ARG A 240 0.63 9.44 -21.70
CA ARG A 240 0.81 8.37 -20.72
C ARG A 240 -0.17 8.43 -19.56
N ASP A 241 -1.02 9.43 -19.51
CA ASP A 241 -1.90 9.67 -18.36
C ASP A 241 -1.08 9.70 -17.09
N THR A 242 -0.38 10.79 -16.86
CA THR A 242 0.61 10.91 -15.78
C THR A 242 -0.02 11.61 -14.58
N GLU A 243 0.08 10.96 -13.40
CA GLU A 243 -0.65 11.35 -12.20
C GLU A 243 0.30 11.78 -11.07
N GLY A 244 0.95 10.84 -10.40
CA GLY A 244 1.86 11.14 -9.30
C GLY A 244 3.26 11.50 -9.76
N ILE A 245 3.95 12.36 -8.98
CA ILE A 245 5.35 12.72 -9.24
C ILE A 245 6.14 12.79 -7.93
N ALA A 246 7.36 12.24 -7.95
CA ALA A 246 8.30 12.31 -6.84
C ALA A 246 9.68 12.76 -7.31
N PHE A 247 10.33 13.61 -6.52
CA PHE A 247 11.70 14.04 -6.75
C PHE A 247 12.68 13.28 -5.85
N VAL A 248 13.72 12.69 -6.45
CA VAL A 248 14.85 12.07 -5.75
C VAL A 248 16.04 13.02 -5.87
N ALA A 249 16.27 13.80 -4.83
CA ALA A 249 17.29 14.87 -4.84
C ALA A 249 18.70 14.29 -5.00
N SER A 250 18.99 13.15 -4.36
CA SER A 250 20.29 12.45 -4.46
C SER A 250 20.63 11.97 -5.87
N GLU A 251 19.59 11.75 -6.72
CA GLU A 251 19.76 11.34 -8.13
C GLU A 251 19.54 12.51 -9.12
N ASN A 252 19.07 13.65 -8.64
CA ASN A 252 18.61 14.77 -9.46
C ASN A 252 17.59 14.32 -10.52
N ARG A 253 16.61 13.50 -10.11
CA ARG A 253 15.69 12.79 -10.98
C ARG A 253 14.25 12.88 -10.49
N LEU A 254 13.32 12.97 -11.44
CA LEU A 254 11.89 12.87 -11.23
C LEU A 254 11.41 11.46 -11.55
N TYR A 255 10.51 10.92 -10.75
CA TYR A 255 9.76 9.70 -11.06
C TYR A 255 8.29 10.07 -11.20
N VAL A 256 7.63 9.52 -12.21
CA VAL A 256 6.24 9.84 -12.57
C VAL A 256 5.46 8.55 -12.71
N SER A 257 4.31 8.45 -12.04
CA SER A 257 3.36 7.36 -12.24
C SER A 257 2.49 7.61 -13.47
N SER A 258 2.05 6.53 -14.09
CA SER A 258 1.20 6.55 -15.27
C SER A 258 0.05 5.57 -15.08
N GLU A 259 -1.16 6.07 -15.16
CA GLU A 259 -2.36 5.28 -15.03
C GLU A 259 -2.53 4.33 -16.22
N LYS A 260 -2.45 4.85 -17.43
CA LYS A 260 -2.68 4.10 -18.68
C LYS A 260 -1.76 2.89 -18.86
N ASN A 261 -0.48 3.02 -18.48
CA ASN A 261 0.51 1.96 -18.63
C ASN A 261 0.75 1.20 -17.32
N GLN A 262 0.22 1.69 -16.21
CA GLN A 262 0.43 1.17 -14.85
C GLN A 262 1.93 0.97 -14.58
N GLU A 263 2.70 2.03 -14.82
CA GLU A 263 4.15 2.06 -14.68
C GLU A 263 4.60 3.33 -13.93
N ILE A 264 5.81 3.28 -13.38
CA ILE A 264 6.46 4.43 -12.75
C ILE A 264 7.81 4.59 -13.42
N ARG A 265 8.01 5.71 -14.13
CA ARG A 265 9.22 5.99 -14.92
C ARG A 265 10.02 7.15 -14.36
N GLY A 266 11.34 7.08 -14.54
CA GLY A 266 12.28 8.16 -14.22
C GLY A 266 12.53 9.10 -15.38
N TYR A 267 12.62 10.40 -15.05
CA TYR A 267 12.89 11.50 -15.98
C TYR A 267 13.98 12.41 -15.40
N ASP A 268 14.74 13.07 -16.27
CA ASP A 268 15.59 14.16 -15.81
C ASP A 268 14.75 15.41 -15.46
N LEU A 269 15.37 16.45 -14.89
CA LEU A 269 14.68 17.69 -14.55
C LEU A 269 14.15 18.46 -15.78
N ASN A 270 14.60 18.14 -16.98
CA ASN A 270 14.10 18.73 -18.20
C ASN A 270 12.92 17.95 -18.79
N GLY A 271 12.54 16.84 -18.18
CA GLY A 271 11.42 16.00 -18.63
C GLY A 271 11.81 14.96 -19.70
N ASN A 272 13.10 14.72 -19.94
CA ASN A 272 13.55 13.64 -20.81
C ASN A 272 13.49 12.30 -20.09
N ASP A 273 13.04 11.24 -20.76
CA ASP A 273 13.03 9.88 -20.22
C ASP A 273 14.46 9.43 -19.86
N ALA A 274 14.68 9.06 -18.61
CA ALA A 274 15.97 8.62 -18.11
C ALA A 274 16.24 7.11 -18.32
N GLY A 275 15.31 6.39 -18.94
CA GLY A 275 15.44 4.97 -19.23
C GLY A 275 15.38 4.06 -18.00
N VAL A 276 14.86 4.56 -16.87
CA VAL A 276 14.71 3.79 -15.62
C VAL A 276 13.24 3.72 -15.21
N SER A 277 12.87 2.66 -14.49
CA SER A 277 11.51 2.49 -13.99
C SER A 277 11.48 1.63 -12.72
N LEU A 278 10.45 1.83 -11.90
CA LEU A 278 10.18 0.96 -10.77
C LEU A 278 9.53 -0.36 -11.26
N LYS A 279 9.84 -1.46 -10.60
CA LYS A 279 9.36 -2.80 -10.97
C LYS A 279 7.99 -3.08 -10.36
N VAL A 280 6.93 -2.50 -10.95
CA VAL A 280 5.56 -2.67 -10.45
C VAL A 280 5.15 -4.15 -10.50
N PRO A 281 4.74 -4.74 -9.36
CA PRO A 281 4.23 -6.11 -9.29
C PRO A 281 2.98 -6.30 -10.15
N LYS A 282 2.86 -7.46 -10.78
CA LYS A 282 1.75 -7.76 -11.71
C LYS A 282 0.38 -7.74 -11.02
N ASP A 283 0.31 -8.13 -9.76
CA ASP A 283 -0.93 -8.16 -8.97
C ASP A 283 -1.45 -6.77 -8.58
N LEU A 284 -0.65 -5.72 -8.79
CA LEU A 284 -1.10 -4.32 -8.65
C LEU A 284 -1.67 -3.73 -9.97
N LYS A 285 -1.65 -4.48 -11.06
CA LYS A 285 -2.11 -4.02 -12.37
C LYS A 285 -3.59 -4.28 -12.67
N GLY A 286 -4.34 -4.78 -11.70
CA GLY A 286 -5.78 -5.04 -11.79
C GLY A 286 -6.65 -3.84 -11.45
N ILE A 287 -6.35 -2.65 -11.97
CA ILE A 287 -7.05 -1.40 -11.65
C ILE A 287 -8.49 -1.38 -12.18
N VAL A 288 -9.34 -0.56 -11.58
CA VAL A 288 -10.57 -0.07 -12.16
C VAL A 288 -10.18 0.97 -13.21
N ASP A 289 -10.87 1.00 -14.34
CA ASP A 289 -10.55 1.91 -15.43
C ASP A 289 -10.62 3.38 -14.95
N ASN A 290 -9.57 4.15 -15.23
CA ASN A 290 -9.40 5.55 -14.82
C ASN A 290 -9.36 5.75 -13.29
N GLN A 291 -8.78 4.79 -12.55
CA GLN A 291 -8.56 4.83 -11.10
C GLN A 291 -7.28 4.06 -10.73
N GLY A 292 -6.21 4.28 -11.49
CA GLY A 292 -4.95 3.56 -11.39
C GLY A 292 -3.95 4.18 -10.42
N PHE A 293 -2.67 4.22 -10.81
CA PHE A 293 -1.60 4.79 -10.00
C PHE A 293 -1.63 6.31 -10.00
N GLU A 294 -2.33 6.87 -9.03
CA GLU A 294 -2.46 8.31 -8.83
C GLU A 294 -1.30 8.87 -7.98
N ALA A 295 -1.15 8.33 -6.80
CA ALA A 295 -0.23 8.83 -5.79
C ALA A 295 1.20 8.30 -5.99
N LEU A 296 2.19 9.20 -5.86
CA LEU A 296 3.61 8.82 -5.81
C LEU A 296 4.38 9.78 -4.93
N THR A 297 5.18 9.25 -3.99
CA THR A 297 6.10 10.05 -3.17
C THR A 297 7.40 9.30 -2.93
N TYR A 298 8.45 10.02 -2.55
CA TYR A 298 9.74 9.45 -2.16
C TYR A 298 10.21 10.02 -0.83
N ASN A 299 10.77 9.17 0.00
CA ASN A 299 11.35 9.54 1.28
C ASN A 299 12.88 9.40 1.22
N GLU A 300 13.60 10.50 1.26
CA GLU A 300 15.07 10.52 1.23
C GLU A 300 15.70 9.81 2.43
N SER A 301 15.08 9.88 3.62
CA SER A 301 15.66 9.30 4.84
C SER A 301 15.54 7.76 4.86
N THR A 302 14.44 7.21 4.35
CA THR A 302 14.24 5.76 4.28
C THR A 302 14.70 5.15 2.96
N GLY A 303 14.90 5.97 1.92
CA GLY A 303 15.22 5.52 0.57
C GLY A 303 14.07 4.77 -0.11
N LEU A 304 12.82 5.03 0.28
CA LEU A 304 11.66 4.32 -0.22
C LEU A 304 10.75 5.23 -1.05
N PHE A 305 10.34 4.74 -2.21
CA PHE A 305 9.18 5.24 -2.92
C PHE A 305 7.92 4.63 -2.33
N TRP A 306 6.81 5.37 -2.37
CA TRP A 306 5.48 4.89 -2.02
C TRP A 306 4.46 5.28 -3.08
N THR A 307 3.57 4.35 -3.40
CA THR A 307 2.47 4.55 -4.35
C THR A 307 1.22 3.81 -3.89
N THR A 308 0.08 4.24 -4.39
CA THR A 308 -1.21 3.55 -4.29
C THR A 308 -2.04 3.82 -5.55
N THR A 309 -3.10 3.04 -5.74
CA THR A 309 -4.15 3.35 -6.71
C THR A 309 -5.16 4.31 -6.10
N GLU A 310 -5.89 5.06 -6.91
CA GLU A 310 -6.96 5.96 -6.45
C GLU A 310 -8.08 5.19 -5.77
N ALA A 311 -8.49 4.07 -6.37
CA ALA A 311 -9.54 3.21 -5.87
C ALA A 311 -9.06 1.76 -5.66
N PRO A 312 -9.85 0.92 -4.95
CA PRO A 312 -9.55 -0.50 -4.76
C PRO A 312 -9.30 -1.24 -6.08
N LEU A 313 -8.37 -2.18 -6.09
CA LEU A 313 -8.19 -3.07 -7.22
C LEU A 313 -9.44 -3.93 -7.45
N LYS A 314 -9.71 -4.32 -8.70
CA LYS A 314 -10.83 -5.22 -9.08
C LYS A 314 -10.84 -6.53 -8.28
N THR A 315 -9.68 -6.96 -7.79
CA THR A 315 -9.51 -8.18 -6.99
C THR A 315 -9.72 -7.98 -5.50
N ASP A 316 -9.74 -6.74 -5.03
CA ASP A 316 -9.77 -6.41 -3.61
C ASP A 316 -11.21 -6.11 -3.13
N THR A 317 -12.10 -7.09 -3.33
CA THR A 317 -13.53 -6.98 -3.00
C THR A 317 -13.88 -7.47 -1.60
N PHE A 318 -12.88 -7.87 -0.80
CA PHE A 318 -13.09 -8.49 0.51
C PHE A 318 -13.41 -7.48 1.62
N LEU A 319 -13.04 -6.21 1.43
CA LEU A 319 -13.39 -5.09 2.30
C LEU A 319 -13.67 -3.84 1.47
N PRO A 320 -14.69 -3.05 1.82
CA PRO A 320 -14.94 -1.78 1.16
C PRO A 320 -13.78 -0.80 1.34
N GLY A 321 -13.45 -0.04 0.30
CA GLY A 321 -12.45 1.03 0.36
C GLY A 321 -11.02 0.59 0.65
N ILE A 322 -10.68 -0.70 0.47
CA ILE A 322 -9.34 -1.21 0.77
C ILE A 322 -8.36 -0.93 -0.37
N LEU A 323 -7.27 -0.26 -0.08
CA LEU A 323 -6.18 0.05 -1.00
C LEU A 323 -4.90 -0.65 -0.60
N ARG A 324 -3.97 -0.77 -1.55
CA ARG A 324 -2.63 -1.32 -1.33
C ARG A 324 -1.58 -0.23 -1.44
N LEU A 325 -0.97 0.16 -0.32
CA LEU A 325 0.20 1.01 -0.32
C LEU A 325 1.44 0.16 -0.60
N GLN A 326 2.07 0.39 -1.73
CA GLN A 326 3.27 -0.33 -2.16
C GLN A 326 4.49 0.57 -2.05
N SER A 327 5.57 0.08 -1.41
CA SER A 327 6.85 0.74 -1.48
C SER A 327 7.84 0.04 -2.40
N PHE A 328 8.82 0.80 -2.89
CA PHE A 328 9.96 0.32 -3.66
C PHE A 328 11.24 0.86 -3.05
N ASP A 329 12.31 0.08 -3.14
CA ASP A 329 13.65 0.54 -2.77
C ASP A 329 14.25 1.48 -3.84
N ARG A 330 15.46 1.99 -3.58
CA ARG A 330 16.18 2.88 -4.51
C ARG A 330 16.48 2.21 -5.86
N GLU A 331 16.65 0.90 -5.88
CA GLU A 331 16.86 0.11 -7.10
C GLU A 331 15.56 -0.17 -7.85
N GLY A 332 14.43 0.37 -7.36
CA GLY A 332 13.10 0.21 -7.95
C GLY A 332 12.48 -1.16 -7.73
N LYS A 333 13.00 -1.97 -6.79
CA LYS A 333 12.42 -3.28 -6.47
C LYS A 333 11.30 -3.12 -5.43
N PRO A 334 10.23 -3.94 -5.51
CA PRO A 334 9.19 -3.96 -4.49
C PRO A 334 9.79 -4.28 -3.12
N ALA A 335 9.49 -3.47 -2.10
CA ALA A 335 10.02 -3.61 -0.75
C ALA A 335 8.94 -4.02 0.26
N ARG A 336 8.00 -3.14 0.58
CA ARG A 336 6.95 -3.38 1.57
C ARG A 336 5.58 -3.12 0.96
N ARG A 337 4.55 -3.81 1.49
CA ARG A 337 3.17 -3.57 1.13
C ARG A 337 2.30 -3.57 2.38
N TYR A 338 1.37 -2.64 2.41
CA TYR A 338 0.39 -2.49 3.47
C TYR A 338 -1.00 -2.35 2.88
N PHE A 339 -2.02 -2.65 3.67
CA PHE A 339 -3.39 -2.27 3.37
C PHE A 339 -3.71 -0.94 4.03
N TYR A 340 -4.52 -0.15 3.33
CA TYR A 340 -5.07 1.12 3.80
C TYR A 340 -6.56 1.11 3.51
N GLN A 341 -7.38 1.49 4.48
CA GLN A 341 -8.82 1.62 4.28
C GLN A 341 -9.17 3.10 4.20
N THR A 342 -9.85 3.49 3.11
CA THR A 342 -10.41 4.85 2.97
C THR A 342 -11.53 5.09 3.97
N GLY A 343 -11.89 6.36 4.17
CA GLY A 343 -13.15 6.71 4.82
C GLY A 343 -14.36 6.26 3.99
N GLU A 344 -15.55 6.47 4.54
CA GLU A 344 -16.79 6.24 3.82
C GLU A 344 -17.15 7.48 3.00
N PRO A 345 -17.55 7.33 1.73
CA PRO A 345 -18.04 8.45 0.94
C PRO A 345 -19.35 8.99 1.50
N THR A 346 -19.52 10.31 1.42
CA THR A 346 -20.75 10.96 1.93
C THR A 346 -21.91 10.86 0.93
N GLN A 347 -21.59 10.69 -0.37
CA GLN A 347 -22.56 10.62 -1.46
C GLN A 347 -22.53 9.25 -2.12
N THR A 348 -23.58 8.47 -1.95
CA THR A 348 -23.73 7.15 -2.56
C THR A 348 -25.06 7.05 -3.31
N GLY A 349 -25.03 6.47 -4.53
CA GLY A 349 -26.23 6.16 -5.31
C GLY A 349 -27.01 7.35 -5.86
N GLN A 350 -26.49 8.57 -5.82
CA GLN A 350 -27.11 9.77 -6.33
C GLN A 350 -26.85 9.99 -7.83
N ARG A 351 -27.77 10.66 -8.53
CA ARG A 351 -27.51 11.09 -9.91
C ARG A 351 -26.54 12.27 -9.91
N THR A 352 -25.39 12.09 -10.56
CA THR A 352 -24.31 13.09 -10.59
C THR A 352 -23.93 13.46 -12.02
N VAL A 353 -23.36 14.65 -12.18
CA VAL A 353 -22.62 15.06 -13.40
C VAL A 353 -21.19 14.59 -13.29
N ALA A 354 -20.58 14.75 -12.10
CA ALA A 354 -19.26 14.25 -11.76
C ALA A 354 -19.27 13.74 -10.33
N TYR A 355 -18.58 12.63 -10.13
CA TYR A 355 -18.34 12.03 -8.83
C TYR A 355 -17.02 11.28 -8.83
N VAL A 356 -16.16 11.61 -7.89
CA VAL A 356 -14.90 10.91 -7.64
C VAL A 356 -14.67 10.80 -6.15
N PHE A 357 -14.30 9.61 -5.68
CA PHE A 357 -13.88 9.36 -4.31
C PHE A 357 -12.65 8.45 -4.31
N GLY A 358 -11.57 8.85 -3.64
CA GLY A 358 -10.34 8.06 -3.60
C GLY A 358 -9.14 8.76 -2.99
N VAL A 359 -7.97 8.18 -3.24
CA VAL A 359 -6.67 8.65 -2.74
C VAL A 359 -5.79 9.13 -3.91
N PRO A 360 -5.85 10.41 -4.29
CA PRO A 360 -5.07 10.93 -5.41
C PRO A 360 -3.61 11.23 -5.02
N ALA A 361 -3.29 11.46 -3.73
CA ALA A 361 -1.93 11.86 -3.34
C ALA A 361 -1.43 11.21 -2.06
N LEU A 362 -0.11 10.98 -2.06
CA LEU A 362 0.70 10.62 -0.90
C LEU A 362 1.86 11.61 -0.73
N THR A 363 2.25 11.89 0.52
CA THR A 363 3.45 12.68 0.82
C THR A 363 4.22 12.04 1.96
N ALA A 364 5.48 11.69 1.73
CA ALA A 364 6.33 11.13 2.76
C ALA A 364 6.89 12.24 3.68
N LEU A 365 6.82 12.00 5.00
CA LEU A 365 7.45 12.83 6.02
C LEU A 365 8.88 12.35 6.29
N ASP A 366 9.74 13.23 6.81
CA ASP A 366 11.15 12.94 7.03
C ASP A 366 11.39 11.77 7.99
N ASP A 367 10.44 11.49 8.90
CA ASP A 367 10.49 10.38 9.86
C ASP A 367 9.97 9.05 9.32
N GLY A 368 9.55 8.99 8.07
CA GLY A 368 9.04 7.79 7.39
C GLY A 368 7.54 7.60 7.45
N ARG A 369 6.80 8.42 8.21
CA ARG A 369 5.34 8.46 8.15
C ARG A 369 4.88 8.99 6.79
N LEU A 370 3.63 8.71 6.44
CA LEU A 370 3.01 9.19 5.21
C LEU A 370 1.80 10.06 5.53
N LEU A 371 1.63 11.12 4.77
CA LEU A 371 0.37 11.83 4.63
C LEU A 371 -0.40 11.22 3.47
N VAL A 372 -1.67 10.93 3.69
CA VAL A 372 -2.59 10.36 2.70
C VAL A 372 -3.71 11.37 2.49
N LEU A 373 -3.89 11.82 1.26
CA LEU A 373 -4.99 12.69 0.88
C LEU A 373 -6.14 11.83 0.40
N GLU A 374 -7.29 11.89 1.08
CA GLU A 374 -8.57 11.38 0.62
C GLU A 374 -9.41 12.54 0.10
N ARG A 375 -10.06 12.33 -1.03
CA ARG A 375 -10.85 13.35 -1.71
C ARG A 375 -12.21 12.80 -2.11
N GLU A 376 -13.27 13.59 -1.90
CA GLU A 376 -14.59 13.36 -2.49
C GLU A 376 -14.99 14.59 -3.30
N VAL A 377 -15.19 14.42 -4.62
CA VAL A 377 -15.73 15.44 -5.51
C VAL A 377 -17.15 15.04 -5.86
N TYR A 378 -18.09 15.94 -5.68
CA TYR A 378 -19.49 15.73 -6.01
C TYR A 378 -20.07 16.93 -6.75
N VAL A 379 -20.64 16.69 -7.94
CA VAL A 379 -21.39 17.68 -8.70
C VAL A 379 -22.76 17.08 -9.03
N PRO A 380 -23.85 17.58 -8.42
CA PRO A 380 -25.18 17.03 -8.63
C PRO A 380 -25.66 17.22 -10.07
N GLN A 381 -26.52 16.32 -10.52
CA GLN A 381 -27.26 16.51 -11.77
C GLN A 381 -28.39 17.52 -11.53
N GLY A 382 -28.58 18.48 -12.44
CA GLY A 382 -29.65 19.45 -12.34
C GLY A 382 -29.32 20.79 -13.00
N SER A 383 -30.10 21.80 -12.66
CA SER A 383 -29.92 23.18 -13.10
C SER A 383 -28.58 23.77 -12.58
N LEU A 384 -28.16 24.88 -13.18
CA LEU A 384 -26.97 25.61 -12.69
C LEU A 384 -27.12 25.98 -11.21
N TRP A 385 -28.31 26.32 -10.75
CA TRP A 385 -28.58 26.68 -9.37
C TRP A 385 -28.40 25.48 -8.42
N GLU A 386 -28.91 24.32 -8.78
CA GLU A 386 -28.71 23.08 -8.00
C GLU A 386 -27.23 22.68 -7.93
N LYS A 387 -26.48 22.82 -9.03
CA LYS A 387 -25.02 22.59 -9.04
C LYS A 387 -24.29 23.58 -8.12
N LEU A 388 -24.65 24.88 -8.17
CA LEU A 388 -24.03 25.90 -7.32
C LEU A 388 -24.34 25.72 -5.82
N GLN A 389 -25.48 25.08 -5.47
CA GLN A 389 -25.81 24.81 -4.07
C GLN A 389 -25.26 23.47 -3.57
N GLY A 390 -25.12 22.49 -4.44
CA GLY A 390 -24.83 21.11 -4.06
C GLY A 390 -23.43 20.60 -4.41
N ALA A 391 -22.68 21.30 -5.28
CA ALA A 391 -21.33 20.84 -5.64
C ALA A 391 -20.33 21.13 -4.52
N PHE A 392 -19.49 20.15 -4.21
CA PHE A 392 -18.40 20.28 -3.25
C PHE A 392 -17.21 19.41 -3.61
N THR A 393 -16.06 19.78 -3.05
CA THR A 393 -14.92 18.87 -2.86
C THR A 393 -14.60 18.82 -1.39
N ASP A 394 -14.65 17.64 -0.82
CA ASP A 394 -14.28 17.37 0.57
C ASP A 394 -12.92 16.68 0.64
N ILE A 395 -12.04 17.21 1.45
CA ILE A 395 -10.64 16.77 1.57
C ILE A 395 -10.37 16.39 3.01
N HIS A 396 -9.83 15.17 3.16
CA HIS A 396 -9.29 14.68 4.42
C HIS A 396 -7.83 14.32 4.23
N ILE A 397 -6.96 14.79 5.12
CA ILE A 397 -5.54 14.41 5.13
C ILE A 397 -5.28 13.61 6.39
N TYR A 398 -4.86 12.37 6.20
CA TYR A 398 -4.54 11.46 7.28
C TYR A 398 -3.03 11.23 7.40
N VAL A 399 -2.59 10.90 8.60
CA VAL A 399 -1.24 10.42 8.90
C VAL A 399 -1.29 8.93 9.12
N VAL A 400 -0.40 8.18 8.47
CA VAL A 400 -0.17 6.76 8.72
C VAL A 400 1.32 6.50 9.00
N ASP A 401 1.61 5.44 9.76
CA ASP A 401 2.99 5.09 10.15
C ASP A 401 3.38 3.68 9.66
N PRO A 402 3.82 3.53 8.41
CA PRO A 402 4.23 2.23 7.89
C PRO A 402 5.55 1.72 8.50
N VAL A 403 6.25 2.53 9.30
CA VAL A 403 7.50 2.15 9.96
C VAL A 403 7.22 1.41 11.26
N ASN A 404 6.33 1.94 12.10
CA ASN A 404 6.11 1.45 13.46
C ASN A 404 4.76 0.76 13.65
N ASP A 405 3.79 0.96 12.74
CA ASP A 405 2.50 0.31 12.88
C ASP A 405 2.57 -1.19 12.61
N THR A 406 2.06 -1.98 13.55
CA THR A 406 1.98 -3.43 13.47
C THR A 406 0.58 -3.94 13.11
N ALA A 407 -0.36 -3.03 12.84
CA ALA A 407 -1.68 -3.39 12.31
C ALA A 407 -1.57 -3.97 10.89
N GLY A 408 -2.48 -4.85 10.53
CA GLY A 408 -2.57 -5.45 9.19
C GLY A 408 -3.08 -4.45 8.15
N ILE A 409 -4.02 -3.59 8.56
CA ILE A 409 -4.47 -2.39 7.86
C ILE A 409 -3.84 -1.22 8.60
N LEU A 410 -3.13 -0.32 7.89
CA LEU A 410 -2.49 0.83 8.54
C LEU A 410 -3.54 1.69 9.26
N ARG A 411 -3.29 1.95 10.53
CA ARG A 411 -4.10 2.84 11.35
C ARG A 411 -3.87 4.28 10.91
N LYS A 412 -4.93 5.06 10.82
CA LYS A 412 -4.85 6.44 10.38
C LYS A 412 -5.32 7.43 11.44
N SER A 413 -4.67 8.59 11.49
CA SER A 413 -5.04 9.72 12.34
C SER A 413 -5.33 10.92 11.47
N LEU A 414 -6.48 11.57 11.66
CA LEU A 414 -6.84 12.76 10.89
C LEU A 414 -5.90 13.92 11.25
N LEU A 415 -5.20 14.47 10.26
CA LEU A 415 -4.38 15.66 10.41
C LEU A 415 -5.20 16.94 10.26
N CYS A 416 -5.97 17.04 9.18
CA CYS A 416 -6.89 18.15 8.94
C CYS A 416 -7.91 17.77 7.87
N THR A 417 -8.97 18.59 7.81
CA THR A 417 -10.00 18.51 6.78
C THR A 417 -10.39 19.92 6.31
N PHE A 418 -10.86 20.03 5.09
CA PHE A 418 -11.46 21.25 4.55
C PHE A 418 -12.34 20.89 3.35
N THR A 419 -13.33 21.77 3.10
CA THR A 419 -14.28 21.62 2.00
C THR A 419 -14.21 22.85 1.09
N THR A 420 -14.34 22.65 -0.22
CA THR A 420 -14.54 23.72 -1.20
C THR A 420 -15.92 23.54 -1.82
N GLY A 421 -16.64 24.66 -2.02
CA GLY A 421 -17.97 24.66 -2.63
C GLY A 421 -17.94 25.18 -4.06
N ALA A 422 -19.11 25.24 -4.69
CA ALA A 422 -19.25 25.56 -6.11
C ALA A 422 -18.62 26.88 -6.57
N LEU A 423 -18.49 27.88 -5.70
CA LEU A 423 -17.85 29.17 -6.07
C LEU A 423 -16.32 29.11 -6.11
N ASN A 424 -15.73 28.12 -5.46
CA ASN A 424 -14.30 27.87 -5.40
C ASN A 424 -13.99 26.38 -5.46
N LEU A 425 -14.78 25.64 -6.26
CA LEU A 425 -14.63 24.21 -6.42
C LEU A 425 -13.23 23.89 -6.93
N ALA A 426 -12.51 23.09 -6.16
CA ALA A 426 -11.11 22.76 -6.44
C ALA A 426 -10.90 21.25 -6.20
N ASN A 427 -10.61 20.54 -7.27
CA ASN A 427 -10.29 19.12 -7.22
C ASN A 427 -8.80 18.96 -6.90
N PHE A 428 -8.44 18.96 -5.60
CA PHE A 428 -7.04 18.80 -5.18
C PHE A 428 -6.56 17.36 -5.40
N GLU A 429 -5.59 17.18 -6.28
CA GLU A 429 -5.00 15.88 -6.63
C GLU A 429 -3.53 15.76 -6.27
N GLY A 430 -2.77 16.83 -6.38
CA GLY A 430 -1.35 16.83 -6.03
C GLY A 430 -1.09 17.34 -4.61
N MET A 431 -0.13 16.73 -3.90
CA MET A 431 0.29 17.11 -2.56
C MET A 431 1.77 16.83 -2.36
N CYS A 432 2.54 17.82 -1.87
CA CYS A 432 3.94 17.62 -1.50
C CYS A 432 4.35 18.49 -0.30
N LEU A 433 5.45 18.12 0.36
CA LEU A 433 6.11 19.03 1.29
C LEU A 433 6.67 20.24 0.53
N GLY A 434 6.63 21.40 1.17
CA GLY A 434 7.28 22.62 0.71
C GLY A 434 8.31 23.13 1.72
N PRO A 435 8.69 24.41 1.67
CA PRO A 435 9.69 24.99 2.56
C PRO A 435 9.27 24.97 4.04
N ILE A 436 10.27 24.96 4.92
CA ILE A 436 10.09 25.25 6.34
C ILE A 436 10.11 26.76 6.49
N LEU A 437 9.09 27.31 7.13
CA LEU A 437 8.97 28.75 7.38
C LEU A 437 9.94 29.21 8.50
N PRO A 438 10.23 30.50 8.59
CA PRO A 438 11.15 31.03 9.61
C PRO A 438 10.75 30.72 11.05
N ASP A 439 9.47 30.53 11.32
CA ASP A 439 8.93 30.15 12.64
C ASP A 439 8.98 28.64 12.93
N GLY A 440 9.53 27.85 12.00
CA GLY A 440 9.71 26.40 12.10
C GLY A 440 8.49 25.58 11.68
N ARG A 441 7.38 26.19 11.23
CA ARG A 441 6.27 25.46 10.64
C ARG A 441 6.68 24.92 9.26
N ARG A 442 6.26 23.70 8.96
CA ARG A 442 6.41 23.08 7.62
C ARG A 442 5.21 23.43 6.76
N THR A 443 5.43 23.62 5.48
CA THR A 443 4.35 23.79 4.51
C THR A 443 4.05 22.46 3.82
N LEU A 444 2.76 22.19 3.63
CA LEU A 444 2.24 21.16 2.74
C LEU A 444 1.52 21.90 1.61
N VAL A 445 1.92 21.65 0.38
CA VAL A 445 1.44 22.37 -0.80
C VAL A 445 0.57 21.43 -1.61
N LEU A 446 -0.67 21.85 -1.88
CA LEU A 446 -1.63 21.13 -2.70
C LEU A 446 -1.87 21.91 -3.99
N ILE A 447 -2.03 21.17 -5.11
CA ILE A 447 -2.44 21.72 -6.40
C ILE A 447 -3.77 21.10 -6.83
N ALA A 448 -4.64 21.90 -7.45
CA ALA A 448 -5.92 21.42 -7.95
C ALA A 448 -5.86 21.13 -9.44
N ASP A 449 -6.57 20.08 -9.86
CA ASP A 449 -6.95 19.83 -11.24
C ASP A 449 -8.24 20.59 -11.56
N SER A 450 -8.20 21.47 -12.54
CA SER A 450 -9.39 22.18 -13.01
C SER A 450 -10.13 21.44 -14.13
N GLN A 451 -9.58 20.35 -14.65
CA GLN A 451 -10.05 19.69 -15.88
C GLN A 451 -10.31 20.71 -17.00
N LYS A 452 -9.33 21.60 -17.18
CA LYS A 452 -9.38 22.73 -18.14
C LYS A 452 -10.61 23.63 -17.94
N GLY A 453 -11.02 23.84 -16.69
CA GLY A 453 -12.17 24.67 -16.35
C GLY A 453 -13.50 24.03 -16.71
N SER A 454 -13.62 22.72 -16.60
CA SER A 454 -14.79 21.93 -16.97
C SER A 454 -16.09 22.54 -16.43
N GLY A 455 -16.97 22.88 -17.37
CA GLY A 455 -18.28 23.48 -17.06
C GLY A 455 -18.21 24.87 -16.42
N GLY A 456 -17.04 25.56 -16.37
CA GLY A 456 -16.86 26.86 -15.74
C GLY A 456 -16.98 26.84 -14.21
N LEU A 457 -16.93 25.66 -13.59
CA LEU A 457 -17.07 25.47 -12.14
C LEU A 457 -15.72 25.28 -11.44
N THR A 458 -14.74 24.70 -12.12
CA THR A 458 -13.42 24.42 -11.57
C THR A 458 -12.38 25.43 -12.01
N ASN A 459 -11.42 25.74 -11.18
CA ASN A 459 -10.33 26.68 -11.44
C ASN A 459 -9.02 26.11 -10.88
N GLU A 460 -7.90 26.70 -11.33
CA GLU A 460 -6.58 26.37 -10.86
C GLU A 460 -6.34 26.98 -9.47
N TYR A 461 -6.09 26.13 -8.50
CA TYR A 461 -5.78 26.55 -7.14
C TYR A 461 -4.50 25.92 -6.62
N VAL A 462 -3.78 26.68 -5.82
CA VAL A 462 -2.78 26.16 -4.87
C VAL A 462 -3.27 26.44 -3.46
N LYS A 463 -3.12 25.45 -2.59
CA LYS A 463 -3.44 25.56 -1.16
C LYS A 463 -2.22 25.20 -0.33
N VAL A 464 -1.95 26.01 0.69
CA VAL A 464 -0.91 25.74 1.68
C VAL A 464 -1.56 25.32 2.99
N ILE A 465 -1.02 24.28 3.60
CA ILE A 465 -1.35 23.83 4.94
C ILE A 465 -0.08 23.94 5.78
N LEU A 466 -0.16 24.68 6.89
CA LEU A 466 0.95 24.82 7.83
C LEU A 466 0.84 23.75 8.91
N PHE A 467 1.94 23.06 9.22
CA PHE A 467 1.91 22.04 10.28
C PHE A 467 3.22 21.95 11.05
N ARG A 468 3.14 21.40 12.24
CA ARG A 468 4.25 21.04 13.14
C ARG A 468 4.05 19.64 13.70
#